data_cf518444965ca8235a0dc5d9b3cab0ac
#
_entry.id   cf518444965ca8235a0dc5d9b3cab0ac
#
_cell.length_a   1.000
_cell.length_b   1.000
_cell.length_c   1.000
_cell.angle_alpha   90.00
_cell.angle_beta   90.00
_cell.angle_gamma   90.00
#
_symmetry.space_group_name_H-M   'P 1'
#
loop_
_entity.id
_entity.type
_entity.pdbx_description
1 polymer ?
#
loop_
_entity_poly.entity_id
_entity_poly.type
_entity_poly.pdbx_seq_one_letter_code
_entity_poly.pdbx_strand_id
1 'polypeptide(L)'
;MSYQLDHIAIRVKDMDRAVAYYMSLGFNCEWESDDWSYFEEGIALLGPKYNRADPHFAMHIENEDQMNEIRKKLTDMGHHCDKPYKHRDGTVSFYTRDPEGNQLEFLYDS
;
A
#
# COMPACT_ATOMS: atom_id res chain seq x y z
N MET A 1 -2.60 16.48 -11.78
CA MET A 1 -2.30 15.04 -11.77
C MET A 1 -3.51 14.28 -11.26
N SER A 2 -3.85 13.18 -11.91
CA SER A 2 -4.92 12.32 -11.42
C SER A 2 -4.30 11.08 -10.78
N TYR A 3 -4.91 10.65 -9.67
CA TYR A 3 -4.48 9.47 -8.95
C TYR A 3 -5.63 8.46 -8.89
N GLN A 4 -5.30 7.20 -8.87
CA GLN A 4 -6.27 6.14 -8.67
C GLN A 4 -5.93 5.38 -7.39
N LEU A 5 -6.94 5.12 -6.57
CA LEU A 5 -6.75 4.30 -5.38
C LEU A 5 -6.38 2.88 -5.83
N ASP A 6 -5.23 2.39 -5.36
CA ASP A 6 -4.77 1.05 -5.67
C ASP A 6 -5.26 0.05 -4.62
N HIS A 7 -4.98 0.34 -3.36
CA HIS A 7 -5.43 -0.53 -2.27
C HIS A 7 -5.43 0.19 -0.93
N ILE A 8 -6.12 -0.43 0.03
CA ILE A 8 -6.12 -0.03 1.43
C ILE A 8 -5.56 -1.19 2.22
N ALA A 9 -4.59 -0.93 3.09
CA ALA A 9 -3.98 -1.96 3.95
C ALA A 9 -4.38 -1.73 5.39
N ILE A 10 -4.89 -2.78 6.03
CA ILE A 10 -5.32 -2.73 7.44
C ILE A 10 -4.64 -3.84 8.22
N ARG A 11 -4.45 -3.61 9.52
CA ARG A 11 -3.81 -4.57 10.40
C ARG A 11 -4.86 -5.54 10.97
N VAL A 12 -4.53 -6.84 10.97
CA VAL A 12 -5.37 -7.87 11.57
C VAL A 12 -4.53 -8.68 12.56
N LYS A 13 -5.17 -9.18 13.61
CA LYS A 13 -4.50 -10.00 14.64
C LYS A 13 -4.51 -11.49 14.27
N ASP A 14 -5.56 -11.94 13.60
CA ASP A 14 -5.75 -13.35 13.23
C ASP A 14 -6.04 -13.40 11.73
N MET A 15 -5.02 -13.75 10.94
CA MET A 15 -5.11 -13.72 9.49
C MET A 15 -6.17 -14.69 8.96
N ASP A 16 -6.18 -15.93 9.43
CA ASP A 16 -7.13 -16.93 8.94
C ASP A 16 -8.56 -16.50 9.17
N ARG A 17 -8.83 -15.98 10.35
CA ARG A 17 -10.17 -15.51 10.70
C ARG A 17 -10.57 -14.30 9.88
N ALA A 18 -9.64 -13.37 9.67
CA ALA A 18 -9.92 -12.16 8.89
C ALA A 18 -10.18 -12.51 7.42
N VAL A 19 -9.38 -13.38 6.82
CA VAL A 19 -9.57 -13.82 5.44
C VAL A 19 -10.93 -14.51 5.30
N ALA A 20 -11.27 -15.42 6.20
CA ALA A 20 -12.55 -16.10 6.16
C ALA A 20 -13.72 -15.12 6.27
N TYR A 21 -13.59 -14.12 7.12
CA TYR A 21 -14.61 -13.10 7.29
C TYR A 21 -14.89 -12.35 5.98
N TYR A 22 -13.83 -11.83 5.34
CA TYR A 22 -14.01 -11.07 4.11
C TYR A 22 -14.50 -11.95 2.97
N MET A 23 -14.02 -13.18 2.87
CA MET A 23 -14.53 -14.11 1.86
C MET A 23 -16.01 -14.41 2.05
N SER A 24 -16.48 -14.50 3.29
CA SER A 24 -17.91 -14.73 3.57
C SER A 24 -18.80 -13.59 3.08
N LEU A 25 -18.24 -12.40 2.94
CA LEU A 25 -18.95 -11.24 2.40
C LEU A 25 -18.90 -11.15 0.88
N GLY A 26 -18.16 -12.06 0.25
CA GLY A 26 -18.04 -12.09 -1.21
C GLY A 26 -16.78 -11.44 -1.77
N PHE A 27 -15.84 -11.02 -0.91
CA PHE A 27 -14.56 -10.52 -1.40
C PHE A 27 -13.74 -11.68 -1.97
N ASN A 28 -12.99 -11.41 -3.03
CA ASN A 28 -12.23 -12.42 -3.76
C ASN A 28 -10.76 -12.36 -3.37
N CYS A 29 -10.30 -13.40 -2.65
CA CYS A 29 -8.91 -13.46 -2.19
C CYS A 29 -8.00 -13.87 -3.34
N GLU A 30 -7.03 -13.01 -3.68
CA GLU A 30 -6.01 -13.29 -4.70
C GLU A 30 -4.79 -13.97 -4.10
N TRP A 31 -4.42 -13.58 -2.89
CA TRP A 31 -3.22 -14.05 -2.23
C TRP A 31 -3.46 -14.18 -0.74
N GLU A 32 -3.03 -15.29 -0.18
CA GLU A 32 -3.14 -15.52 1.26
C GLU A 32 -1.81 -16.03 1.80
N SER A 33 -1.33 -15.42 2.89
CA SER A 33 -0.18 -15.91 3.65
C SER A 33 -0.34 -15.46 5.11
N ASP A 34 0.55 -15.95 5.97
CA ASP A 34 0.52 -15.55 7.39
C ASP A 34 0.90 -14.09 7.58
N ASP A 35 1.73 -13.56 6.70
CA ASP A 35 2.25 -12.20 6.81
C ASP A 35 1.29 -11.17 6.22
N TRP A 36 0.76 -11.44 5.03
CA TRP A 36 -0.19 -10.53 4.39
C TRP A 36 -1.05 -11.28 3.38
N SER A 37 -2.25 -10.75 3.17
CA SER A 37 -3.19 -11.30 2.20
C SER A 37 -3.76 -10.16 1.38
N TYR A 38 -4.20 -10.45 0.16
CA TYR A 38 -4.69 -9.43 -0.74
C TYR A 38 -5.97 -9.90 -1.44
N PHE A 39 -6.94 -8.98 -1.51
CA PHE A 39 -8.22 -9.21 -2.17
C PHE A 39 -8.31 -8.38 -3.45
N GLU A 40 -8.97 -8.95 -4.47
CA GLU A 40 -9.15 -8.29 -5.76
C GLU A 40 -9.80 -6.91 -5.65
N GLU A 41 -10.61 -6.71 -4.63
CA GLU A 41 -11.30 -5.44 -4.38
C GLU A 41 -10.37 -4.33 -3.90
N GLY A 42 -9.08 -4.63 -3.71
CA GLY A 42 -8.09 -3.63 -3.30
C GLY A 42 -7.92 -3.51 -1.80
N ILE A 43 -8.14 -4.58 -1.07
CA ILE A 43 -7.92 -4.61 0.39
C ILE A 43 -6.75 -5.53 0.67
N ALA A 44 -5.75 -5.02 1.39
CA ALA A 44 -4.62 -5.81 1.89
C ALA A 44 -4.76 -5.98 3.39
N LEU A 45 -4.53 -7.20 3.88
CA LEU A 45 -4.53 -7.50 5.31
C LEU A 45 -3.08 -7.73 5.74
N LEU A 46 -2.65 -6.98 6.76
CA LEU A 46 -1.30 -7.08 7.31
C LEU A 46 -1.36 -7.87 8.61
N GLY A 47 -0.69 -9.03 8.64
CA GLY A 47 -0.65 -9.89 9.81
C GLY A 47 0.19 -9.32 10.95
N PRO A 48 0.15 -9.95 12.14
CA PRO A 48 0.83 -9.39 13.32
C PRO A 48 2.34 -9.23 13.15
N LYS A 49 2.96 -10.06 12.33
CA LYS A 49 4.43 -10.03 12.14
C LYS A 49 4.87 -9.19 10.95
N TYR A 50 3.94 -8.66 10.18
CA TYR A 50 4.27 -7.82 9.04
C TYR A 50 4.76 -6.47 9.54
N ASN A 51 6.00 -6.12 9.20
CA ASN A 51 6.65 -4.91 9.72
C ASN A 51 7.21 -3.99 8.63
N ARG A 52 6.92 -4.24 7.35
CA ARG A 52 7.41 -3.40 6.26
C ARG A 52 6.61 -2.13 6.08
N ALA A 53 5.36 -2.15 6.52
CA ALA A 53 4.49 -0.99 6.41
C ALA A 53 3.47 -1.00 7.52
N ASP A 54 3.02 0.18 7.91
CA ASP A 54 1.87 0.38 8.78
C ASP A 54 0.59 0.33 7.95
N PRO A 55 -0.59 0.32 8.59
CA PRO A 55 -1.83 0.52 7.84
C PRO A 55 -1.74 1.77 6.98
N HIS A 56 -2.17 1.66 5.73
CA HIS A 56 -2.00 2.75 4.76
C HIS A 56 -3.01 2.61 3.64
N PHE A 57 -3.12 3.65 2.82
CA PHE A 57 -3.74 3.54 1.51
C PHE A 57 -2.69 3.82 0.45
N ALA A 58 -2.88 3.25 -0.74
CA ALA A 58 -1.93 3.36 -1.83
C ALA A 58 -2.59 3.96 -3.06
N MET A 59 -1.89 4.89 -3.70
CA MET A 59 -2.33 5.52 -4.93
C MET A 59 -1.48 5.01 -6.09
N HIS A 60 -2.14 4.63 -7.16
CA HIS A 60 -1.46 4.21 -8.38
C HIS A 60 -1.08 5.43 -9.21
N ILE A 61 0.18 5.48 -9.64
CA ILE A 61 0.71 6.54 -10.51
C ILE A 61 1.26 5.92 -11.80
N GLU A 62 1.58 6.76 -12.76
CA GLU A 62 1.85 6.29 -14.12
C GLU A 62 3.26 5.75 -14.33
N ASN A 63 4.28 6.44 -13.79
CA ASN A 63 5.67 6.12 -14.11
C ASN A 63 6.64 6.76 -13.12
N GLU A 64 7.93 6.51 -13.37
CA GLU A 64 9.00 7.03 -12.54
C GLU A 64 9.06 8.55 -12.55
N ASP A 65 8.79 9.19 -13.69
CA ASP A 65 8.82 10.65 -13.79
C ASP A 65 7.78 11.27 -12.86
N GLN A 66 6.57 10.73 -12.85
CA GLN A 66 5.53 11.19 -11.94
C GLN A 66 5.91 10.97 -10.48
N MET A 67 6.52 9.83 -10.17
CA MET A 67 7.02 9.56 -8.83
C MET A 67 8.03 10.62 -8.39
N ASN A 68 8.97 10.95 -9.26
CA ASN A 68 10.00 11.94 -8.95
C ASN A 68 9.40 13.33 -8.73
N GLU A 69 8.39 13.70 -9.51
CA GLU A 69 7.68 14.97 -9.32
C GLU A 69 6.98 15.02 -7.96
N ILE A 70 6.29 13.94 -7.59
CA ILE A 70 5.58 13.88 -6.31
C ILE A 70 6.58 13.95 -5.15
N ARG A 71 7.66 13.20 -5.21
CA ARG A 71 8.69 13.19 -4.16
C ARG A 71 9.33 14.56 -4.01
N LYS A 72 9.63 15.22 -5.13
CA LYS A 72 10.18 16.57 -5.09
C LYS A 72 9.21 17.54 -4.45
N LYS A 73 7.95 17.51 -4.84
CA LYS A 73 6.92 18.38 -4.28
C LYS A 73 6.78 18.19 -2.78
N LEU A 74 6.72 16.93 -2.32
CA LEU A 74 6.60 16.63 -0.89
C LEU A 74 7.83 17.09 -0.12
N THR A 75 9.02 16.85 -0.66
CA THR A 75 10.27 17.27 -0.03
C THR A 75 10.35 18.79 0.06
N ASP A 76 9.96 19.50 -1.00
CA ASP A 76 9.93 20.97 -1.01
C ASP A 76 8.95 21.52 0.04
N MET A 77 7.89 20.78 0.35
CA MET A 77 6.92 21.16 1.38
C MET A 77 7.37 20.75 2.79
N GLY A 78 8.54 20.11 2.92
CA GLY A 78 9.08 19.70 4.23
C GLY A 78 8.65 18.32 4.71
N HIS A 79 8.04 17.50 3.84
CA HIS A 79 7.62 16.17 4.21
C HIS A 79 8.71 15.14 3.89
N HIS A 80 8.84 14.15 4.75
CA HIS A 80 9.77 13.04 4.53
C HIS A 80 9.20 12.03 3.54
N CYS A 81 10.04 11.58 2.60
CA CYS A 81 9.72 10.49 1.70
C CYS A 81 10.75 9.39 1.85
N ASP A 82 10.30 8.15 2.02
CA ASP A 82 11.21 7.01 2.01
C ASP A 82 11.81 6.83 0.62
N LYS A 83 12.91 6.10 0.55
CA LYS A 83 13.52 5.77 -0.74
C LYS A 83 12.59 4.84 -1.52
N PRO A 84 12.50 5.01 -2.85
CA PRO A 84 11.75 4.07 -3.67
C PRO A 84 12.26 2.64 -3.52
N TYR A 85 11.33 1.71 -3.53
CA TYR A 85 11.61 0.29 -3.37
C TYR A 85 10.93 -0.50 -4.48
N LYS A 86 11.67 -1.41 -5.11
CA LYS A 86 11.11 -2.29 -6.13
C LYS A 86 10.66 -3.59 -5.48
N HIS A 87 9.38 -3.90 -5.64
CA HIS A 87 8.78 -5.11 -5.09
C HIS A 87 8.98 -6.30 -6.01
N ARG A 88 8.74 -7.51 -5.49
CA ARG A 88 8.89 -8.75 -6.25
C ARG A 88 7.99 -8.82 -7.49
N ASP A 89 6.82 -8.20 -7.40
CA ASP A 89 5.86 -8.19 -8.50
C ASP A 89 6.19 -7.19 -9.60
N GLY A 90 7.30 -6.47 -9.46
CA GLY A 90 7.75 -5.48 -10.43
C GLY A 90 7.26 -4.06 -10.17
N THR A 91 6.39 -3.86 -9.19
CA THR A 91 5.97 -2.51 -8.84
C THR A 91 7.08 -1.78 -8.09
N VAL A 92 7.12 -0.46 -8.25
CA VAL A 92 8.03 0.41 -7.51
C VAL A 92 7.19 1.36 -6.69
N SER A 93 7.50 1.50 -5.41
CA SER A 93 6.74 2.38 -4.53
C SER A 93 7.63 3.15 -3.58
N PHE A 94 7.06 4.22 -3.00
CA PHE A 94 7.65 4.86 -1.84
C PHE A 94 6.53 5.21 -0.85
N TYR A 95 6.91 5.35 0.40
CA TYR A 95 5.99 5.73 1.47
C TYR A 95 6.28 7.13 1.96
N THR A 96 5.22 7.83 2.36
CA THR A 96 5.30 9.11 3.01
C THR A 96 4.19 9.16 4.07
N ARG A 97 4.10 10.24 4.83
CA ARG A 97 3.03 10.43 5.81
C ARG A 97 2.41 11.80 5.63
N ASP A 98 1.11 11.85 5.86
CA ASP A 98 0.40 13.13 5.85
C ASP A 98 0.71 13.90 7.15
N PRO A 99 0.25 15.16 7.30
CA PRO A 99 0.53 15.95 8.50
C PRO A 99 0.02 15.32 9.79
N GLU A 100 -0.95 14.43 9.72
CA GLU A 100 -1.51 13.74 10.88
C GLU A 100 -0.85 12.39 11.16
N GLY A 101 0.17 12.01 10.38
CA GLY A 101 0.91 10.79 10.57
C GLY A 101 0.35 9.56 9.85
N ASN A 102 -0.68 9.71 9.04
CA ASN A 102 -1.22 8.58 8.28
C ASN A 102 -0.28 8.20 7.15
N GLN A 103 0.05 6.91 7.06
CA GLN A 103 0.96 6.44 6.02
C GLN A 103 0.25 6.34 4.68
N LEU A 104 0.98 6.68 3.64
CA LEU A 104 0.46 6.71 2.28
C LEU A 104 1.56 6.23 1.35
N GLU A 105 1.17 5.42 0.37
CA GLU A 105 2.06 4.82 -0.61
C GLU A 105 1.71 5.31 -2.00
N PHE A 106 2.74 5.62 -2.82
CA PHE A 106 2.57 5.84 -4.25
C PHE A 106 3.31 4.73 -4.98
N LEU A 107 2.67 4.11 -5.98
CA LEU A 107 3.27 3.01 -6.71
C LEU A 107 2.99 3.07 -8.20
N TYR A 108 3.91 2.53 -8.98
CA TYR A 108 3.72 2.34 -10.43
C TYR A 108 4.26 0.98 -10.86
N ASP A 109 3.77 0.49 -11.98
CA ASP A 109 4.26 -0.75 -12.59
C ASP A 109 5.46 -0.43 -13.47
N SER A 110 6.60 -1.05 -13.14
CA SER A 110 7.82 -0.81 -13.91
C SER A 110 7.97 -1.74 -15.10
#